data_e5d1d21aceeb9144b4a4827f567ff7cb
#
_entry.id   e5d1d21aceeb9144b4a4827f567ff7cb
#
_cell.length_a   1.000
_cell.length_b   1.000
_cell.length_c   1.000
_cell.angle_alpha   90.00
_cell.angle_beta   90.00
_cell.angle_gamma   90.00
#
_symmetry.space_group_name_H-M   'P 1'
#
loop_
_entity.id
_entity.type
_entity.pdbx_description
1 polymer ?
#
loop_
_entity_poly.entity_id
_entity_poly.type
_entity_poly.pdbx_seq_one_letter_code
_entity_poly.pdbx_strand_id
1 'polypeptide(L)'
;MFIDIHVHPAFYEPINSDPVQEDLRHDQLDIHKNGTAPLEHIFNQMRCAKLDRLCLLPEDYSGSVGCLVSNEEIRCLVDMAPDKFIGFASVDPRDPAACEKLEDAFTRLKLKGLKLHPGRQHVMPADPVMEPIYAICEKYDKPIIFHAGLSWEPDTLTSYCQPMAFESV
;
A
#
# COMPACT_ATOMS: atom_id res chain seq x y z
N MET A 1 10.66 7.78 19.73
CA MET A 1 9.85 7.91 18.49
C MET A 1 9.12 6.61 18.28
N PHE A 2 7.79 6.66 18.15
CA PHE A 2 6.94 5.49 17.87
C PHE A 2 6.32 5.66 16.48
N ILE A 3 6.45 4.63 15.64
CA ILE A 3 5.97 4.63 14.27
C ILE A 3 5.03 3.44 14.10
N ASP A 4 3.81 3.68 13.59
CA ASP A 4 2.98 2.61 13.07
C ASP A 4 3.41 2.35 11.62
N ILE A 5 3.90 1.14 11.35
CA ILE A 5 4.43 0.78 10.03
C ILE A 5 3.39 0.15 9.09
N HIS A 6 2.12 0.05 9.51
CA HIS A 6 1.10 -0.65 8.72
C HIS A 6 -0.25 0.08 8.74
N VAL A 7 -0.35 1.15 7.96
CA VAL A 7 -1.57 1.95 7.87
C VAL A 7 -2.05 2.04 6.42
N HIS A 8 -3.28 1.61 6.17
CA HIS A 8 -3.98 1.74 4.89
C HIS A 8 -4.87 2.98 4.90
N PRO A 9 -4.58 4.02 4.10
CA PRO A 9 -5.28 5.30 4.15
C PRO A 9 -6.51 5.37 3.22
N ALA A 10 -7.06 4.24 2.77
CA ALA A 10 -8.11 4.18 1.74
C ALA A 10 -9.30 5.13 1.99
N PHE A 11 -9.62 5.39 3.26
CA PHE A 11 -10.73 6.27 3.65
C PHE A 11 -10.28 7.59 4.29
N TYR A 12 -9.08 8.08 3.97
CA TYR A 12 -8.69 9.45 4.35
C TYR A 12 -9.37 10.45 3.41
N GLU A 13 -10.05 11.45 3.98
CA GLU A 13 -10.84 12.43 3.23
C GLU A 13 -10.08 13.07 2.04
N PRO A 14 -8.80 13.48 2.14
CA PRO A 14 -8.13 14.18 1.05
C PRO A 14 -7.98 13.37 -0.25
N ILE A 15 -8.06 12.05 -0.21
CA ILE A 15 -7.96 11.18 -1.39
C ILE A 15 -9.31 10.56 -1.81
N ASN A 16 -10.41 11.02 -1.24
CA ASN A 16 -11.77 10.52 -1.53
C ASN A 16 -12.66 11.64 -2.11
N SER A 17 -12.12 12.43 -3.02
CA SER A 17 -12.87 13.45 -3.76
C SER A 17 -13.56 12.93 -5.03
N ASP A 18 -13.16 11.75 -5.52
CA ASP A 18 -13.78 11.08 -6.66
C ASP A 18 -14.76 10.01 -6.15
N PRO A 19 -16.09 10.19 -6.37
CA PRO A 19 -17.10 9.24 -5.90
C PRO A 19 -16.94 7.84 -6.51
N VAL A 20 -16.44 7.73 -7.74
CA VAL A 20 -16.25 6.42 -8.39
C VAL A 20 -15.13 5.65 -7.71
N GLN A 21 -14.07 6.34 -7.34
CA GLN A 21 -12.95 5.73 -6.62
C GLN A 21 -13.33 5.39 -5.17
N GLU A 22 -14.14 6.24 -4.53
CA GLU A 22 -14.67 5.97 -3.19
C GLU A 22 -15.58 4.74 -3.18
N ASP A 23 -16.50 4.63 -4.15
CA ASP A 23 -17.38 3.47 -4.32
C ASP A 23 -16.57 2.18 -4.54
N LEU A 24 -15.53 2.22 -5.40
CA LEU A 24 -14.63 1.08 -5.61
C LEU A 24 -13.95 0.64 -4.31
N ARG A 25 -13.48 1.58 -3.50
CA ARG A 25 -12.89 1.27 -2.19
C ARG A 25 -13.89 0.62 -1.25
N HIS A 26 -15.10 1.12 -1.19
CA HIS A 26 -16.17 0.53 -0.39
C HIS A 26 -16.50 -0.89 -0.84
N ASP A 27 -16.61 -1.12 -2.15
CA ASP A 27 -16.93 -2.43 -2.70
C ASP A 27 -15.82 -3.46 -2.40
N GLN A 28 -14.57 -3.04 -2.47
CA GLN A 28 -13.43 -3.95 -2.38
C GLN A 28 -12.91 -4.17 -0.96
N LEU A 29 -13.03 -3.17 -0.11
CA LEU A 29 -12.50 -3.23 1.25
C LEU A 29 -13.59 -3.57 2.27
N ASP A 30 -14.87 -3.60 1.88
CA ASP A 30 -16.04 -3.90 2.73
C ASP A 30 -15.93 -3.28 4.14
N ILE A 31 -15.18 -2.21 4.24
CA ILE A 31 -14.92 -1.52 5.50
C ILE A 31 -16.07 -0.59 5.78
N HIS A 32 -17.19 -1.19 6.07
CA HIS A 32 -18.23 -0.47 6.78
C HIS A 32 -18.63 0.87 6.17
N LYS A 33 -19.66 1.03 5.60
CA LYS A 33 -20.53 2.22 5.42
C LYS A 33 -20.19 3.45 6.32
N ASN A 34 -18.96 3.53 6.82
CA ASN A 34 -18.40 4.67 7.53
C ASN A 34 -17.85 5.64 6.48
N GLY A 35 -18.15 6.89 6.61
CA GLY A 35 -17.61 7.93 5.73
C GLY A 35 -16.09 8.09 5.88
N THR A 36 -15.54 8.97 5.08
CA THR A 36 -14.12 9.31 5.09
C THR A 36 -13.69 10.01 6.38
N ALA A 37 -12.44 9.83 6.77
CA ALA A 37 -11.88 10.41 7.98
C ALA A 37 -11.03 11.66 7.62
N PRO A 38 -11.34 12.85 8.19
CA PRO A 38 -10.50 14.03 8.03
C PRO A 38 -9.15 13.84 8.73
N LEU A 39 -8.10 14.46 8.20
CA LEU A 39 -6.74 14.33 8.76
C LEU A 39 -6.66 14.78 10.23
N GLU A 40 -7.46 15.75 10.62
CA GLU A 40 -7.51 16.17 12.04
C GLU A 40 -7.91 15.02 12.97
N HIS A 41 -8.86 14.19 12.54
CA HIS A 41 -9.25 12.99 13.29
C HIS A 41 -8.08 12.00 13.39
N ILE A 42 -7.37 11.76 12.30
CA ILE A 42 -6.19 10.88 12.28
C ILE A 42 -5.10 11.41 13.23
N PHE A 43 -4.81 12.72 13.20
CA PHE A 43 -3.81 13.32 14.09
C PHE A 43 -4.24 13.26 15.56
N ASN A 44 -5.53 13.35 15.86
CA ASN A 44 -6.05 13.16 17.21
C ASN A 44 -5.85 11.72 17.69
N GLN A 45 -6.12 10.72 16.83
CA GLN A 45 -5.84 9.32 17.13
C GLN A 45 -4.35 9.07 17.35
N MET A 46 -3.48 9.63 16.52
CA MET A 46 -2.02 9.53 16.71
C MET A 46 -1.60 10.08 18.09
N ARG A 47 -2.14 11.24 18.48
CA ARG A 47 -1.82 11.83 19.80
C ARG A 47 -2.27 10.92 20.94
N CYS A 48 -3.49 10.38 20.87
CA CYS A 48 -4.00 9.46 21.88
C CYS A 48 -3.17 8.17 21.97
N ALA A 49 -2.74 7.63 20.85
CA ALA A 49 -1.91 6.43 20.76
C ALA A 49 -0.41 6.72 21.00
N LYS A 50 -0.01 7.98 21.15
CA LYS A 50 1.39 8.43 21.29
C LYS A 50 2.26 8.03 20.11
N LEU A 51 1.69 8.03 18.89
CA LEU A 51 2.39 7.76 17.64
C LEU A 51 2.98 9.07 17.10
N ASP A 52 4.24 9.01 16.72
CA ASP A 52 4.94 10.12 16.09
C ASP A 52 4.70 10.15 14.58
N ARG A 53 4.70 8.97 13.95
CA ARG A 53 4.54 8.82 12.48
C ARG A 53 3.69 7.61 12.12
N LEU A 54 3.08 7.68 10.92
CA LEU A 54 2.39 6.58 10.26
C LEU A 54 3.06 6.27 8.94
N CYS A 55 3.27 4.97 8.66
CA CYS A 55 3.70 4.48 7.37
C CYS A 55 2.46 4.16 6.53
N LEU A 56 2.21 4.94 5.49
CA LEU A 56 1.04 4.82 4.64
C LEU A 56 1.34 3.83 3.52
N LEU A 57 0.50 2.80 3.42
CA LEU A 57 0.63 1.69 2.49
C LEU A 57 -0.44 1.79 1.41
N PRO A 58 -0.07 1.97 0.14
CA PRO A 58 -1.00 1.94 -0.99
C PRO A 58 -1.43 0.52 -1.34
N GLU A 59 -2.38 0.40 -2.27
CA GLU A 59 -2.99 -0.86 -2.66
C GLU A 59 -3.24 -0.88 -4.16
N ASP A 60 -2.28 -1.44 -4.91
CA ASP A 60 -2.39 -1.64 -6.36
C ASP A 60 -2.64 -3.10 -6.69
N TYR A 61 -3.84 -3.37 -7.18
CA TYR A 61 -4.33 -4.67 -7.66
C TYR A 61 -4.82 -4.57 -9.10
N SER A 62 -4.12 -3.78 -9.91
CA SER A 62 -4.52 -3.44 -11.30
C SER A 62 -4.73 -4.68 -12.18
N GLY A 63 -4.09 -5.79 -11.87
CA GLY A 63 -4.26 -7.07 -12.56
C GLY A 63 -5.55 -7.83 -12.19
N SER A 64 -6.34 -7.32 -11.24
CA SER A 64 -7.59 -7.97 -10.80
C SER A 64 -8.72 -6.96 -10.60
N VAL A 65 -8.73 -6.24 -9.51
CA VAL A 65 -9.86 -5.38 -9.09
C VAL A 65 -9.62 -3.89 -9.34
N GLY A 66 -8.39 -3.48 -9.60
CA GLY A 66 -8.00 -2.10 -9.82
C GLY A 66 -7.03 -1.56 -8.77
N CYS A 67 -6.60 -0.33 -8.95
CA CYS A 67 -5.79 0.37 -7.98
C CYS A 67 -6.71 1.04 -6.94
N LEU A 68 -6.67 0.57 -5.70
CA LEU A 68 -7.52 1.09 -4.62
C LEU A 68 -6.94 2.35 -3.99
N VAL A 69 -5.61 2.39 -3.80
CA VAL A 69 -4.87 3.57 -3.34
C VAL A 69 -3.59 3.68 -4.16
N SER A 70 -3.46 4.74 -4.93
CA SER A 70 -2.34 4.97 -5.83
C SER A 70 -1.10 5.54 -5.12
N ASN A 71 0.05 5.43 -5.78
CA ASN A 71 1.29 6.03 -5.33
C ASN A 71 1.22 7.56 -5.28
N GLU A 72 0.50 8.18 -6.21
CA GLU A 72 0.24 9.61 -6.27
C GLU A 72 -0.58 10.11 -5.09
N GLU A 73 -1.62 9.37 -4.71
CA GLU A 73 -2.44 9.69 -3.53
C GLU A 73 -1.63 9.60 -2.24
N ILE A 74 -0.77 8.58 -2.11
CA ILE A 74 0.18 8.49 -0.98
C ILE A 74 1.11 9.71 -0.98
N ARG A 75 1.65 10.10 -2.14
CA ARG A 75 2.51 11.29 -2.22
C ARG A 75 1.75 12.55 -1.80
N CYS A 76 0.50 12.72 -2.25
CA CYS A 76 -0.36 13.82 -1.85
C CYS A 76 -0.53 13.90 -0.33
N LEU A 77 -0.84 12.78 0.33
CA LEU A 77 -0.97 12.72 1.78
C LEU A 77 0.34 13.08 2.50
N VAL A 78 1.47 12.57 2.01
CA VAL A 78 2.79 12.88 2.58
C VAL A 78 3.11 14.37 2.43
N ASP A 79 2.76 14.99 1.31
CA ASP A 79 2.98 16.43 1.11
C ASP A 79 2.14 17.29 2.06
N MET A 80 0.96 16.83 2.45
CA MET A 80 0.10 17.52 3.43
C MET A 80 0.66 17.47 4.86
N ALA A 81 1.38 16.39 5.23
CA ALA A 81 1.92 16.22 6.58
C ALA A 81 3.26 15.44 6.58
N PRO A 82 4.34 16.03 6.05
CA PRO A 82 5.61 15.32 5.84
C PRO A 82 6.34 14.94 7.15
N ASP A 83 5.99 15.56 8.26
CA ASP A 83 6.47 15.23 9.61
C ASP A 83 5.68 14.09 10.26
N LYS A 84 4.49 13.76 9.74
CA LYS A 84 3.59 12.72 10.26
C LYS A 84 3.57 11.47 9.40
N PHE A 85 3.69 11.61 8.09
CA PHE A 85 3.50 10.50 7.16
C PHE A 85 4.81 10.06 6.49
N ILE A 86 4.96 8.75 6.35
CA ILE A 86 5.98 8.09 5.55
C ILE A 86 5.23 7.32 4.46
N GLY A 87 5.45 7.66 3.19
CA GLY A 87 4.76 6.99 2.08
C GLY A 87 5.55 5.79 1.56
N PHE A 88 4.87 4.67 1.39
CA PHE A 88 5.35 3.52 0.63
C PHE A 88 4.71 3.51 -0.76
N ALA A 89 5.30 2.74 -1.68
CA ALA A 89 4.74 2.46 -3.00
C ALA A 89 3.96 1.13 -2.99
N SER A 90 3.12 0.93 -3.99
CA SER A 90 2.61 -0.39 -4.39
C SER A 90 2.57 -0.46 -5.91
N VAL A 91 2.77 -1.66 -6.44
CA VAL A 91 2.56 -1.99 -7.86
C VAL A 91 1.97 -3.40 -7.95
N ASP A 92 1.12 -3.67 -8.94
CA ASP A 92 0.76 -5.05 -9.26
C ASP A 92 1.88 -5.68 -10.09
N PRO A 93 2.55 -6.75 -9.64
CA PRO A 93 3.67 -7.36 -10.36
C PRO A 93 3.29 -7.89 -11.75
N ARG A 94 1.99 -8.13 -12.01
CA ARG A 94 1.48 -8.59 -13.30
C ARG A 94 1.22 -7.45 -14.29
N ASP A 95 1.29 -6.20 -13.84
CA ASP A 95 1.20 -5.05 -14.74
C ASP A 95 2.51 -4.93 -15.53
N PRO A 96 2.46 -4.93 -16.88
CA PRO A 96 3.66 -4.73 -17.70
C PRO A 96 4.43 -3.45 -17.37
N ALA A 97 3.78 -2.43 -16.82
CA ALA A 97 4.39 -1.17 -16.41
C ALA A 97 4.85 -1.17 -14.94
N ALA A 98 4.77 -2.28 -14.21
CA ALA A 98 5.08 -2.34 -12.78
C ALA A 98 6.47 -1.78 -12.43
N CYS A 99 7.47 -2.17 -13.20
CA CYS A 99 8.86 -1.71 -12.99
C CYS A 99 9.00 -0.21 -13.20
N GLU A 100 8.41 0.33 -14.27
CA GLU A 100 8.43 1.77 -14.55
C GLU A 100 7.71 2.58 -13.45
N LYS A 101 6.53 2.12 -13.06
CA LYS A 101 5.76 2.71 -11.95
C LYS A 101 6.53 2.69 -10.62
N LEU A 102 7.24 1.60 -10.34
CA LEU A 102 8.03 1.47 -9.12
C LEU A 102 9.25 2.38 -9.11
N GLU A 103 9.99 2.45 -10.23
CA GLU A 103 11.11 3.39 -10.37
C GLU A 103 10.65 4.85 -10.24
N ASP A 104 9.52 5.20 -10.85
CA ASP A 104 8.91 6.52 -10.74
C ASP A 104 8.51 6.83 -9.28
N ALA A 105 7.91 5.86 -8.59
CA ALA A 105 7.56 5.99 -7.17
C ALA A 105 8.78 6.30 -6.29
N PHE A 106 9.94 5.69 -6.56
CA PHE A 106 11.15 5.94 -5.79
C PHE A 106 11.89 7.20 -6.20
N THR A 107 11.87 7.55 -7.50
CA THR A 107 12.65 8.67 -8.04
C THR A 107 11.91 9.99 -8.06
N ARG A 108 10.69 10.04 -8.60
CA ARG A 108 9.86 11.25 -8.67
C ARG A 108 9.04 11.45 -7.39
N LEU A 109 8.30 10.43 -6.94
CA LEU A 109 7.43 10.54 -5.77
C LEU A 109 8.19 10.43 -4.43
N LYS A 110 9.46 9.99 -4.45
CA LYS A 110 10.33 9.89 -3.25
C LYS A 110 9.76 8.98 -2.15
N LEU A 111 8.99 7.98 -2.51
CA LEU A 111 8.44 6.99 -1.58
C LEU A 111 9.55 6.14 -0.97
N LYS A 112 9.29 5.57 0.20
CA LYS A 112 10.35 5.05 1.09
C LYS A 112 10.48 3.53 1.12
N GLY A 113 9.56 2.81 0.52
CA GLY A 113 9.55 1.35 0.44
C GLY A 113 8.43 0.87 -0.46
N LEU A 114 8.24 -0.43 -0.52
CA LEU A 114 7.23 -1.11 -1.33
C LEU A 114 6.27 -1.90 -0.43
N LYS A 115 4.98 -1.83 -0.69
CA LYS A 115 3.94 -2.71 -0.13
C LYS A 115 3.43 -3.65 -1.20
N LEU A 116 3.37 -4.94 -0.88
CA LEU A 116 2.79 -5.98 -1.73
C LEU A 116 1.79 -6.82 -0.96
N HIS A 117 0.81 -7.35 -1.68
CA HIS A 117 -0.20 -8.26 -1.15
C HIS A 117 -0.31 -9.51 -2.03
N PRO A 118 0.59 -10.50 -1.86
CA PRO A 118 0.67 -11.67 -2.74
C PRO A 118 -0.68 -12.38 -2.97
N GLY A 119 -1.48 -12.52 -1.91
CA GLY A 119 -2.79 -13.17 -1.97
C GLY A 119 -3.81 -12.46 -2.87
N ARG A 120 -3.82 -11.12 -2.89
CA ARG A 120 -4.69 -10.32 -3.74
C ARG A 120 -4.13 -10.15 -5.16
N GLN A 121 -2.83 -10.05 -5.25
CA GLN A 121 -2.11 -9.94 -6.53
C GLN A 121 -1.95 -11.28 -7.24
N HIS A 122 -2.27 -12.40 -6.57
CA HIS A 122 -2.14 -13.76 -7.08
C HIS A 122 -0.73 -14.07 -7.64
N VAL A 123 0.28 -13.62 -6.93
CA VAL A 123 1.69 -13.81 -7.26
C VAL A 123 2.42 -14.37 -6.05
N MET A 124 3.13 -15.49 -6.21
CA MET A 124 3.98 -16.02 -5.15
C MET A 124 5.21 -15.12 -4.96
N PRO A 125 5.69 -14.95 -3.72
CA PRO A 125 6.93 -14.18 -3.48
C PRO A 125 8.12 -14.63 -4.31
N ALA A 126 8.22 -15.93 -4.60
CA ALA A 126 9.31 -16.53 -5.39
C ALA A 126 9.03 -16.63 -6.90
N ASP A 127 7.92 -16.09 -7.39
CA ASP A 127 7.62 -16.12 -8.82
C ASP A 127 8.63 -15.28 -9.62
N PRO A 128 9.08 -15.73 -10.81
CA PRO A 128 10.04 -14.98 -11.61
C PRO A 128 9.63 -13.55 -11.96
N VAL A 129 8.32 -13.26 -12.00
CA VAL A 129 7.80 -11.90 -12.25
C VAL A 129 8.20 -10.92 -11.15
N MET A 130 8.55 -11.42 -9.96
CA MET A 130 8.98 -10.61 -8.81
C MET A 130 10.45 -10.19 -8.89
N GLU A 131 11.32 -10.93 -9.60
CA GLU A 131 12.76 -10.66 -9.67
C GLU A 131 13.10 -9.21 -10.08
N PRO A 132 12.50 -8.63 -11.13
CA PRO A 132 12.80 -7.24 -11.50
C PRO A 132 12.29 -6.24 -10.46
N ILE A 133 11.20 -6.54 -9.74
CA ILE A 133 10.67 -5.72 -8.63
C ILE A 133 11.68 -5.70 -7.47
N TYR A 134 12.21 -6.86 -7.10
CA TYR A 134 13.23 -6.98 -6.06
C TYR A 134 14.51 -6.26 -6.43
N ALA A 135 14.99 -6.44 -7.68
CA ALA A 135 16.18 -5.74 -8.18
C ALA A 135 16.04 -4.20 -8.11
N ILE A 136 14.85 -3.66 -8.37
CA ILE A 136 14.59 -2.22 -8.23
C ILE A 136 14.64 -1.81 -6.76
N CYS A 137 14.02 -2.58 -5.86
CA CYS A 137 14.06 -2.29 -4.42
C CYS A 137 15.50 -2.32 -3.88
N GLU A 138 16.30 -3.31 -4.27
CA GLU A 138 17.72 -3.40 -3.93
C GLU A 138 18.51 -2.21 -4.49
N LYS A 139 18.34 -1.88 -5.78
CA LYS A 139 19.00 -0.72 -6.44
C LYS A 139 18.78 0.59 -5.69
N TYR A 140 17.60 0.80 -5.13
CA TYR A 140 17.23 2.03 -4.44
C TYR A 140 17.32 1.92 -2.91
N ASP A 141 17.77 0.79 -2.37
CA ASP A 141 17.84 0.50 -0.92
C ASP A 141 16.47 0.74 -0.24
N LYS A 142 15.43 0.04 -0.74
CA LYS A 142 14.06 0.17 -0.28
C LYS A 142 13.55 -1.11 0.37
N PRO A 143 13.02 -1.03 1.60
CA PRO A 143 12.40 -2.18 2.24
C PRO A 143 11.09 -2.56 1.55
N ILE A 144 10.73 -3.86 1.65
CA ILE A 144 9.46 -4.38 1.18
C ILE A 144 8.63 -4.84 2.38
N ILE A 145 7.37 -4.45 2.42
CA ILE A 145 6.37 -4.95 3.37
C ILE A 145 5.41 -5.86 2.60
N PHE A 146 5.36 -7.13 2.98
CA PHE A 146 4.40 -8.08 2.46
C PHE A 146 3.21 -8.23 3.39
N HIS A 147 2.00 -8.38 2.82
CA HIS A 147 0.91 -9.03 3.54
C HIS A 147 1.26 -10.50 3.74
N ALA A 148 1.12 -11.00 4.96
CA ALA A 148 1.33 -12.42 5.29
C ALA A 148 0.23 -12.90 6.23
N GLY A 149 -0.14 -14.17 6.11
CA GLY A 149 -1.18 -14.80 6.91
C GLY A 149 -2.58 -14.75 6.27
N LEU A 150 -3.61 -14.70 7.10
CA LEU A 150 -5.00 -14.65 6.67
C LEU A 150 -5.38 -13.24 6.23
N SER A 151 -6.26 -13.16 5.23
CA SER A 151 -6.96 -11.95 4.86
C SER A 151 -8.46 -12.19 4.85
N TRP A 152 -9.23 -11.17 5.20
CA TRP A 152 -10.69 -11.15 5.13
C TRP A 152 -11.21 -10.66 3.78
N GLU A 153 -10.35 -10.09 2.97
CA GLU A 153 -10.69 -9.51 1.67
C GLU A 153 -11.13 -10.60 0.68
N PRO A 154 -12.14 -10.32 -0.15
CA PRO A 154 -12.61 -11.26 -1.15
C PRO A 154 -11.49 -11.65 -2.14
N ASP A 155 -11.58 -12.83 -2.71
CA ASP A 155 -10.65 -13.37 -3.71
C ASP A 155 -9.17 -13.43 -3.29
N THR A 156 -8.90 -13.35 -1.97
CA THR A 156 -7.54 -13.47 -1.44
C THR A 156 -7.16 -14.94 -1.27
N LEU A 157 -6.08 -15.34 -1.94
CA LEU A 157 -5.53 -16.69 -1.81
C LEU A 157 -4.50 -16.76 -0.70
N THR A 158 -4.91 -17.24 0.47
CA THR A 158 -4.05 -17.38 1.66
C THR A 158 -2.80 -18.22 1.40
N SER A 159 -2.84 -19.16 0.44
CA SER A 159 -1.66 -19.96 0.06
C SER A 159 -0.49 -19.12 -0.43
N TYR A 160 -0.75 -17.95 -1.02
CA TYR A 160 0.28 -17.01 -1.47
C TYR A 160 0.87 -16.15 -0.32
N CYS A 161 0.19 -16.14 0.83
CA CYS A 161 0.54 -15.30 1.99
C CYS A 161 1.12 -16.13 3.15
N GLN A 162 1.48 -17.39 2.93
CA GLN A 162 2.06 -18.22 3.99
C GLN A 162 3.48 -17.72 4.34
N PRO A 163 3.82 -17.59 5.63
CA PRO A 163 5.15 -17.11 6.04
C PRO A 163 6.32 -17.89 5.42
N MET A 164 6.16 -19.20 5.23
CA MET A 164 7.17 -20.03 4.59
C MET A 164 7.42 -19.72 3.11
N ALA A 165 6.47 -19.06 2.44
CA ALA A 165 6.65 -18.65 1.04
C ALA A 165 7.69 -17.53 0.87
N PHE A 166 8.10 -16.89 1.97
CA PHE A 166 9.09 -15.81 1.96
C PHE A 166 10.52 -16.28 2.29
N GLU A 167 10.72 -17.57 2.59
CA GLU A 167 12.07 -18.08 2.93
C GLU A 167 13.07 -18.05 1.76
N SER A 168 12.55 -17.96 0.53
CA SER A 168 13.36 -17.98 -0.70
C SER A 168 13.54 -16.60 -1.35
N VAL A 169 13.18 -15.55 -0.65
CA VAL A 169 13.21 -14.16 -1.17
C VAL A 169 14.24 -13.31 -0.43
#